data_c41cf6d3dd9de7fe270c9ed849ea52cb
#
_entry.id   c41cf6d3dd9de7fe270c9ed849ea52cb
#
_cell.length_a   1.000
_cell.length_b   1.000
_cell.length_c   1.000
_cell.angle_alpha   90.00
_cell.angle_beta   90.00
_cell.angle_gamma   90.00
#
_symmetry.space_group_name_H-M   'P 1'
#
loop_
_entity.id
_entity.type
_entity.pdbx_description
1 polymer ?
#
loop_
_entity_poly.entity_id
_entity_poly.type
_entity_poly.pdbx_seq_one_letter_code
_entity_poly.pdbx_strand_id
1 'polypeptide(L)'
;MSDEDGLMQEETYDFNIKNTGDAPAKYDLKLINEVPSTYTGKVLDTKYIKIGLEINGTEYGPMSLEKVKNIIDSDIIYKKEIINFKMRIWLDKTKEKDIENLEDYKAFLKLKIEAVQRPESMD
;
A
#
# COMPACT_ATOMS: atom_id res chain seq x y z
N MET A 1 -5.61 -12.81 -10.29
CA MET A 1 -4.68 -12.24 -11.29
C MET A 1 -3.27 -12.67 -10.96
N SER A 2 -2.47 -13.03 -11.95
CA SER A 2 -1.06 -13.34 -11.74
C SER A 2 -0.27 -12.06 -11.42
N ASP A 3 0.93 -12.21 -10.84
CA ASP A 3 1.78 -11.06 -10.56
C ASP A 3 2.17 -10.34 -11.86
N GLU A 4 2.44 -11.07 -12.92
CA GLU A 4 2.74 -10.48 -14.23
C GLU A 4 1.59 -9.60 -14.72
N ASP A 5 0.37 -10.12 -14.70
CA ASP A 5 -0.81 -9.37 -15.12
C ASP A 5 -1.09 -8.19 -14.18
N GLY A 6 -0.88 -8.39 -12.89
CA GLY A 6 -1.05 -7.33 -11.89
C GLY A 6 -0.13 -6.14 -12.13
N LEU A 7 1.14 -6.41 -12.43
CA LEU A 7 2.13 -5.37 -12.69
C LEU A 7 1.91 -4.66 -14.04
N MET A 8 1.14 -5.26 -14.95
CA MET A 8 0.84 -4.69 -16.27
C MET A 8 -0.49 -3.96 -16.33
N GLN A 9 -1.21 -3.85 -15.23
CA GLN A 9 -2.48 -3.12 -15.21
C GLN A 9 -2.29 -1.66 -15.60
N GLU A 10 -3.19 -1.15 -16.44
CA GLU A 10 -3.21 0.27 -16.82
C GLU A 10 -3.73 1.14 -15.69
N GLU A 11 -4.66 0.60 -14.90
CA GLU A 11 -5.24 1.34 -13.77
C GLU A 11 -4.27 1.37 -12.60
N THR A 12 -3.96 2.58 -12.14
CA THR A 12 -3.03 2.81 -11.04
C THR A 12 -3.58 3.85 -10.08
N TYR A 13 -3.09 3.79 -8.83
CA TYR A 13 -3.36 4.81 -7.82
C TYR A 13 -2.11 5.65 -7.67
N ASP A 14 -2.17 6.89 -8.13
CA ASP A 14 -1.03 7.82 -8.12
C ASP A 14 -1.20 8.82 -6.99
N PHE A 15 -0.16 8.97 -6.18
CA PHE A 15 -0.15 9.90 -5.05
C PHE A 15 1.28 10.32 -4.74
N ASN A 16 1.44 11.31 -3.87
CA ASN A 16 2.75 11.73 -3.41
C ASN A 16 2.75 12.05 -1.92
N ILE A 17 3.93 12.03 -1.35
CA ILE A 17 4.20 12.50 0.00
C ILE A 17 5.15 13.69 -0.13
N LYS A 18 4.82 14.78 0.55
CA LYS A 18 5.67 15.98 0.58
C LYS A 18 5.98 16.34 2.02
N ASN A 19 7.26 16.56 2.32
CA ASN A 19 7.67 17.06 3.61
C ASN A 19 7.65 18.59 3.58
N THR A 20 6.65 19.21 4.22
CA THR A 20 6.51 20.66 4.32
C THR A 20 7.17 21.24 5.57
N GLY A 21 7.71 20.39 6.43
CA GLY A 21 8.40 20.81 7.65
C GLY A 21 9.84 21.25 7.40
N ASP A 22 10.50 21.66 8.47
CA ASP A 22 11.86 22.20 8.44
C ASP A 22 12.92 21.14 8.77
N ALA A 23 12.51 19.91 9.06
CA ALA A 23 13.41 18.82 9.42
C ALA A 23 13.02 17.53 8.72
N PRO A 24 13.95 16.55 8.62
CA PRO A 24 13.62 15.23 8.09
C PRO A 24 12.51 14.58 8.91
N ALA A 25 11.74 13.71 8.26
CA ALA A 25 10.70 12.93 8.90
C ALA A 25 10.84 11.46 8.51
N LYS A 26 10.60 10.57 9.45
CA LYS A 26 10.46 9.15 9.18
C LYS A 26 8.98 8.88 8.95
N TYR A 27 8.65 8.17 7.88
CA TYR A 27 7.26 7.82 7.59
C TYR A 27 7.09 6.31 7.40
N ASP A 28 5.89 5.84 7.74
CA ASP A 28 5.39 4.54 7.33
C ASP A 28 4.19 4.75 6.42
N LEU A 29 4.23 4.16 5.24
CA LEU A 29 3.10 4.15 4.32
C LEU A 29 2.36 2.84 4.51
N LYS A 30 1.11 2.93 4.96
CA LYS A 30 0.28 1.76 5.27
C LYS A 30 -0.89 1.66 4.33
N LEU A 31 -1.21 0.43 3.95
CA LEU A 31 -2.46 0.11 3.28
C LEU A 31 -3.24 -0.81 4.20
N ILE A 32 -4.33 -0.31 4.74
CA ILE A 32 -5.13 -1.01 5.75
C ILE A 32 -6.51 -1.34 5.20
N ASN A 33 -7.11 -2.40 5.73
CA ASN A 33 -8.49 -2.75 5.45
C ASN A 33 -9.36 -2.19 6.59
N GLU A 34 -9.92 -1.01 6.36
CA GLU A 34 -10.71 -0.30 7.37
C GLU A 34 -12.20 -0.55 7.10
N VAL A 35 -12.71 -1.60 7.70
CA VAL A 35 -14.09 -2.03 7.47
C VAL A 35 -15.05 -1.11 8.22
N PRO A 36 -16.03 -0.49 7.52
CA PRO A 36 -17.05 0.34 8.18
C PRO A 36 -17.85 -0.48 9.20
N SER A 37 -18.17 0.12 10.34
CA SER A 37 -18.95 -0.55 11.38
C SER A 37 -20.36 -0.94 10.91
N THR A 38 -20.86 -0.29 9.87
CA THR A 38 -22.19 -0.57 9.29
C THR A 38 -22.18 -1.72 8.27
N TYR A 39 -20.99 -2.18 7.87
CA TYR A 39 -20.89 -3.27 6.89
C TYR A 39 -21.18 -4.62 7.56
N THR A 40 -22.07 -5.40 6.97
CA THR A 40 -22.49 -6.69 7.51
C THR A 40 -22.12 -7.88 6.63
N GLY A 41 -21.48 -7.64 5.48
CA GLY A 41 -21.11 -8.68 4.53
C GLY A 41 -19.77 -9.35 4.89
N LYS A 42 -19.28 -10.16 3.95
CA LYS A 42 -18.00 -10.85 4.09
C LYS A 42 -16.83 -9.92 3.79
N VAL A 43 -15.77 -10.02 4.58
CA VAL A 43 -14.57 -9.19 4.45
C VAL A 43 -13.46 -10.01 3.80
N LEU A 44 -12.81 -9.44 2.79
CA LEU A 44 -11.67 -10.07 2.13
C LEU A 44 -10.44 -9.91 3.02
N ASP A 45 -9.79 -11.03 3.33
CA ASP A 45 -8.56 -11.04 4.12
C ASP A 45 -7.39 -10.49 3.30
N THR A 46 -6.50 -9.76 3.94
CA THR A 46 -5.33 -9.15 3.29
C THR A 46 -4.36 -10.17 2.71
N LYS A 47 -4.42 -11.45 3.12
CA LYS A 47 -3.60 -12.50 2.53
C LYS A 47 -3.88 -12.74 1.04
N TYR A 48 -5.04 -12.30 0.56
CA TYR A 48 -5.41 -12.42 -0.86
C TYR A 48 -4.97 -11.23 -1.71
N ILE A 49 -4.37 -10.22 -1.09
CA ILE A 49 -4.05 -8.94 -1.75
C ILE A 49 -2.56 -8.83 -2.04
N LYS A 50 -2.25 -8.54 -3.30
CA LYS A 50 -0.90 -8.26 -3.78
C LYS A 50 -0.80 -6.81 -4.23
N ILE A 51 0.37 -6.24 -4.06
CA ILE A 51 0.66 -4.84 -4.36
C ILE A 51 1.93 -4.73 -5.21
N GLY A 52 1.87 -3.91 -6.25
CA GLY A 52 3.05 -3.40 -6.93
C GLY A 52 3.18 -1.91 -6.62
N LEU A 53 4.36 -1.46 -6.25
CA LEU A 53 4.60 -0.08 -5.87
C LEU A 53 5.76 0.50 -6.66
N GLU A 54 5.53 1.62 -7.36
CA GLU A 54 6.59 2.41 -7.95
C GLU A 54 6.86 3.61 -7.05
N ILE A 55 8.12 3.84 -6.76
CA ILE A 55 8.58 4.99 -5.96
C ILE A 55 9.53 5.78 -6.83
N ASN A 56 9.16 7.01 -7.18
CA ASN A 56 9.92 7.86 -8.08
C ASN A 56 10.34 7.13 -9.38
N GLY A 57 9.42 6.34 -9.94
CA GLY A 57 9.64 5.61 -11.19
C GLY A 57 10.33 4.26 -11.05
N THR A 58 10.80 3.89 -9.86
CA THR A 58 11.42 2.58 -9.63
C THR A 58 10.40 1.61 -9.05
N GLU A 59 10.28 0.43 -9.65
CA GLU A 59 9.30 -0.56 -9.25
C GLU A 59 9.81 -1.45 -8.12
N TYR A 60 8.97 -1.64 -7.10
CA TYR A 60 9.21 -2.51 -5.96
C TYR A 60 8.06 -3.49 -5.81
N GLY A 61 8.36 -4.70 -5.42
CA GLY A 61 7.38 -5.77 -5.31
C GLY A 61 7.45 -6.71 -6.51
N PRO A 62 6.44 -7.56 -6.73
CA PRO A 62 5.16 -7.60 -5.99
C PRO A 62 5.33 -8.01 -4.55
N MET A 63 4.44 -7.51 -3.70
CA MET A 63 4.44 -7.83 -2.28
C MET A 63 3.07 -8.30 -1.83
N SER A 64 3.04 -9.22 -0.85
CA SER A 64 1.82 -9.63 -0.19
C SER A 64 1.51 -8.66 0.94
N LEU A 65 0.30 -8.12 0.96
CA LEU A 65 -0.09 -7.15 1.98
C LEU A 65 0.00 -7.75 3.40
N GLU A 66 -0.37 -9.02 3.57
CA GLU A 66 -0.23 -9.71 4.86
C GLU A 66 1.23 -9.85 5.28
N LYS A 67 2.11 -10.24 4.35
CA LYS A 67 3.53 -10.48 4.67
C LYS A 67 4.26 -9.22 5.06
N VAL A 68 3.89 -8.06 4.51
CA VAL A 68 4.49 -6.79 4.90
C VAL A 68 3.75 -6.14 6.08
N LYS A 69 2.78 -6.83 6.66
CA LYS A 69 1.99 -6.37 7.82
C LYS A 69 1.38 -4.98 7.58
N ASN A 70 0.84 -4.81 6.37
CA ASN A 70 0.20 -3.58 5.91
C ASN A 70 1.14 -2.37 5.74
N ILE A 71 2.43 -2.52 6.01
CA ILE A 71 3.41 -1.45 5.79
C ILE A 71 4.05 -1.67 4.42
N ILE A 72 3.62 -0.90 3.42
CA ILE A 72 4.06 -1.08 2.04
C ILE A 72 5.32 -0.30 1.70
N ASP A 73 5.66 0.71 2.48
CA ASP A 73 6.91 1.46 2.38
C ASP A 73 7.22 2.14 3.70
N SER A 74 8.51 2.30 4.01
CA SER A 74 8.98 2.98 5.21
C SER A 74 10.34 3.59 4.90
N ASP A 75 10.47 4.90 5.07
CA ASP A 75 11.71 5.60 4.73
C ASP A 75 11.76 6.95 5.42
N ILE A 76 12.83 7.68 5.14
CA ILE A 76 13.02 9.06 5.57
C ILE A 76 12.71 9.98 4.39
N ILE A 77 11.91 11.00 4.64
CA ILE A 77 11.66 12.05 3.68
C ILE A 77 12.30 13.33 4.18
N TYR A 78 13.21 13.87 3.38
CA TYR A 78 13.99 15.04 3.77
C TYR A 78 13.21 16.33 3.58
N LYS A 79 13.70 17.39 4.17
CA LYS A 79 13.11 18.72 4.07
C LYS A 79 12.77 19.08 2.62
N LYS A 80 11.51 19.45 2.38
CA LYS A 80 10.98 19.85 1.06
C LYS A 80 11.03 18.78 -0.02
N GLU A 81 11.41 17.57 0.33
CA GLU A 81 11.39 16.46 -0.61
C GLU A 81 9.94 16.08 -0.98
N ILE A 82 9.76 15.65 -2.23
CA ILE A 82 8.51 15.07 -2.71
C ILE A 82 8.83 13.68 -3.21
N ILE A 83 8.10 12.68 -2.72
CA ILE A 83 8.21 11.30 -3.17
C ILE A 83 6.94 10.96 -3.93
N ASN A 84 7.08 10.52 -5.18
CA ASN A 84 5.95 10.16 -6.04
C ASN A 84 5.75 8.66 -6.03
N PHE A 85 4.50 8.25 -5.83
CA PHE A 85 4.12 6.84 -5.77
C PHE A 85 3.11 6.51 -6.86
N LYS A 86 3.25 5.29 -7.40
CA LYS A 86 2.26 4.69 -8.28
C LYS A 86 2.00 3.28 -7.76
N MET A 87 0.76 2.96 -7.45
CA MET A 87 0.40 1.71 -6.82
C MET A 87 -0.58 0.93 -7.69
N ARG A 88 -0.34 -0.39 -7.77
CA ARG A 88 -1.24 -1.34 -8.39
C ARG A 88 -1.64 -2.39 -7.36
N ILE A 89 -2.90 -2.78 -7.38
CA ILE A 89 -3.46 -3.75 -6.43
C ILE A 89 -4.16 -4.84 -7.22
N TRP A 90 -3.93 -6.10 -6.83
CA TRP A 90 -4.64 -7.22 -7.44
C TRP A 90 -4.83 -8.36 -6.44
N LEU A 91 -5.70 -9.30 -6.80
CA LEU A 91 -5.92 -10.51 -6.01
C LEU A 91 -4.88 -11.56 -6.41
N ASP A 92 -4.29 -12.22 -5.41
CA ASP A 92 -3.27 -13.25 -5.61
C ASP A 92 -3.89 -14.47 -6.30
N LYS A 93 -3.50 -14.73 -7.54
CA LYS A 93 -4.00 -15.85 -8.32
C LYS A 93 -3.77 -17.19 -7.63
N THR A 94 -2.66 -17.34 -6.92
CA THR A 94 -2.33 -18.61 -6.27
C THR A 94 -3.27 -18.93 -5.12
N LYS A 95 -4.00 -17.94 -4.60
CA LYS A 95 -4.91 -18.08 -3.47
C LYS A 95 -6.38 -17.91 -3.83
N GLU A 96 -6.70 -17.48 -5.07
CA GLU A 96 -8.08 -17.27 -5.50
C GLU A 96 -8.94 -18.53 -5.36
N LYS A 97 -8.36 -19.70 -5.60
CA LYS A 97 -9.07 -21.00 -5.51
C LYS A 97 -9.41 -21.42 -4.07
N ASP A 98 -8.83 -20.72 -3.07
CA ASP A 98 -9.11 -21.02 -1.67
C ASP A 98 -10.43 -20.39 -1.21
N ILE A 99 -11.04 -19.56 -2.04
CA ILE A 99 -12.30 -18.88 -1.75
C ILE A 99 -13.35 -19.25 -2.78
N GLU A 100 -14.52 -19.72 -2.30
CA GLU A 100 -15.71 -19.85 -3.13
C GLU A 100 -16.46 -18.52 -3.12
N ASN A 101 -17.03 -18.13 -4.28
CA ASN A 101 -17.79 -16.90 -4.42
C ASN A 101 -17.02 -15.65 -4.00
N LEU A 102 -15.85 -15.48 -4.60
CA LEU A 102 -14.95 -14.35 -4.32
C LEU A 102 -15.67 -13.00 -4.43
N GLU A 103 -16.64 -12.88 -5.31
CA GLU A 103 -17.45 -11.67 -5.53
C GLU A 103 -18.29 -11.26 -4.32
N ASP A 104 -18.51 -12.16 -3.36
CA ASP A 104 -19.26 -11.87 -2.14
C ASP A 104 -18.40 -11.18 -1.07
N TYR A 105 -17.09 -11.12 -1.29
CA TYR A 105 -16.15 -10.52 -0.33
C TYR A 105 -15.78 -9.11 -0.74
N LYS A 106 -15.59 -8.25 0.26
CA LYS A 106 -15.15 -6.87 0.03
C LYS A 106 -13.96 -6.52 0.87
N ALA A 107 -13.10 -5.67 0.31
CA ALA A 107 -12.03 -5.02 1.03
C ALA A 107 -12.23 -3.51 0.97
N PHE A 108 -11.94 -2.85 2.08
CA PHE A 108 -12.07 -1.40 2.22
C PHE A 108 -10.68 -0.81 2.46
N LEU A 109 -9.89 -0.80 1.39
CA LEU A 109 -8.49 -0.43 1.49
C LEU A 109 -8.31 1.08 1.58
N LYS A 110 -7.50 1.49 2.54
CA LYS A 110 -7.23 2.91 2.79
C LYS A 110 -5.72 3.10 2.96
N LEU A 111 -5.20 4.10 2.25
CA LEU A 111 -3.82 4.53 2.45
C LEU A 111 -3.73 5.41 3.69
N LYS A 112 -2.71 5.14 4.50
CA LYS A 112 -2.46 5.88 5.72
C LYS A 112 -0.97 6.19 5.83
N ILE A 113 -0.65 7.44 6.12
CA ILE A 113 0.73 7.87 6.32
C ILE A 113 0.89 8.22 7.78
N GLU A 114 1.83 7.54 8.45
CA GLU A 114 2.23 7.87 9.80
C GLU A 114 3.64 8.43 9.72
N ALA A 115 3.82 9.66 10.15
CA ALA A 115 5.11 10.33 10.06
C ALA A 115 5.49 10.95 11.39
N VAL A 116 6.78 10.83 11.73
CA VAL A 116 7.35 11.45 12.91
C VAL A 116 8.55 12.29 12.47
N GLN A 117 8.50 13.57 12.77
CA GLN A 117 9.60 14.47 12.47
C GLN A 117 10.81 14.14 13.33
N ARG A 118 11.99 14.11 12.69
CA ARG A 118 13.25 13.79 13.37
C ARG A 118 14.07 15.06 13.55
N PRO A 119 14.67 15.27 14.73
CA PRO A 119 15.66 16.32 14.89
C PRO A 119 16.86 16.09 13.96
N GLU A 120 17.41 17.18 13.40
CA GLU A 120 18.56 17.07 12.49
C GLU A 120 19.75 16.37 13.14
N SER A 121 19.92 16.53 14.43
CA SER A 121 21.01 15.89 15.18
C SER A 121 20.92 14.37 15.26
N MET A 122 19.80 13.78 14.82
CA MET A 122 19.60 12.33 14.82
C MET A 122 19.85 11.69 13.46
N ASP A 123 20.22 12.44 12.49
CA ASP A 123 20.47 11.95 11.11
C ASP A 123 21.78 11.17 11.01
#